data_1ad270212edc1b17112453b7dcad328d
#
_entry.id   1ad270212edc1b17112453b7dcad328d
#
_cell.length_a   1.000
_cell.length_b   1.000
_cell.length_c   1.000
_cell.angle_alpha   90.00
_cell.angle_beta   90.00
_cell.angle_gamma   90.00
#
_symmetry.space_group_name_H-M   'P 1'
#
loop_
_entity.id
_entity.type
_entity.pdbx_description
1 polymer ?
#
loop_
_entity_poly.entity_id
_entity_poly.type
_entity_poly.pdbx_seq_one_letter_code
_entity_poly.pdbx_strand_id
1 'polypeptide(L)'
;MNIRFSRARKSSRRRNLFLNFFRDCLHDADRKRRWSRMRKFLSYYRPHLPLLLADLLCAILVAGTAVALPLCANIVTSRLLSLPDAPQAFAQILAMGGVMLAVLAVQIAAIFFVDYRGHVMGARIEATVRQELFEHCQKLSFSFYDRQRTGQLMSRITNDSLWLGELFHHGPEDISIAILKYGGAMLVLFFIDPLLATLILLLTPVAVAYALYFNRRMNRALEASKRQIAAVNERVEDALAGIRVVQSFANEALERRRFAEQNQRFLQSRADGYRSEAWFSVGTETFAQLVTILVIVAGGLRILAADLTVPDMLTFLLCVGVLIDPVQRLANFVRLWQEGYTGFIRAMEILEIDPDITDRPDARPMPAPSGEISFSDVGFGYEADGPKVLERLSLTIAPGEFVALVGPSGVGKSTLCALIPRFYEVEAGAIRIDGTDIRDVTLASLRRHVGVVQQDVYLFAGTVAENLRYGRPDATDAELKAAARAANAHDFILALPNGYDTDIGQRGVKLSGGQRQRITIARAFLKDPEILIFDEATSALDNESERAVQQALLSLANGRTTLVIAHRLSTVRHADRILVLTADGIVEQGTHDELMAQDGVYANLHSVQASI
;
A
#
# COMPACT_ATOMS: atom_id res chain seq x y z
N MET A 1 48.09 -9.58 -19.99
CA MET A 1 47.73 -10.89 -19.45
C MET A 1 46.23 -10.92 -19.18
N ASN A 2 45.54 -11.83 -19.82
CA ASN A 2 44.11 -11.87 -20.10
C ASN A 2 43.19 -11.79 -18.87
N ILE A 3 42.23 -10.84 -18.86
CA ILE A 3 40.96 -10.95 -18.15
C ILE A 3 39.86 -10.90 -19.17
N ARG A 4 39.28 -12.07 -19.46
CA ARG A 4 38.15 -12.28 -20.38
C ARG A 4 36.86 -11.71 -19.80
N PHE A 5 36.25 -10.83 -20.55
CA PHE A 5 34.87 -10.39 -20.41
C PHE A 5 33.87 -11.56 -20.44
N SER A 6 33.14 -11.76 -19.36
CA SER A 6 31.89 -12.53 -19.33
C SER A 6 30.69 -11.56 -19.43
N ARG A 7 30.46 -11.04 -20.64
CA ARG A 7 29.19 -10.42 -21.03
C ARG A 7 28.33 -11.46 -21.76
N ALA A 8 27.05 -11.43 -21.47
CA ALA A 8 25.96 -12.11 -22.15
C ALA A 8 25.40 -13.37 -21.47
N ARG A 9 24.39 -13.17 -20.60
CA ARG A 9 23.20 -14.05 -20.47
C ARG A 9 22.16 -13.53 -19.46
N LYS A 10 21.73 -12.26 -19.58
CA LYS A 10 20.59 -11.71 -18.80
C LYS A 10 19.49 -11.05 -19.65
N SER A 11 19.48 -11.18 -20.97
CA SER A 11 18.52 -10.46 -21.83
C SER A 11 17.40 -11.30 -22.45
N SER A 12 17.28 -12.61 -22.18
CA SER A 12 16.28 -13.45 -22.85
C SER A 12 15.03 -13.81 -22.02
N ARG A 13 14.95 -13.42 -20.74
CA ARG A 13 13.83 -13.84 -19.86
C ARG A 13 12.57 -12.95 -19.88
N ARG A 14 12.52 -11.87 -20.68
CA ARG A 14 11.36 -10.94 -20.71
C ARG A 14 10.53 -10.96 -21.99
N ARG A 15 10.71 -11.93 -22.88
CA ARG A 15 10.09 -11.86 -24.22
C ARG A 15 8.66 -12.38 -24.36
N ASN A 16 8.06 -13.02 -23.36
CA ASN A 16 6.74 -13.63 -23.58
C ASN A 16 5.85 -13.63 -22.32
N LEU A 17 5.43 -12.44 -21.79
CA LEU A 17 4.45 -12.40 -20.69
C LEU A 17 3.09 -12.99 -21.12
N PHE A 18 2.66 -12.78 -22.35
CA PHE A 18 1.39 -13.33 -22.87
C PHE A 18 1.50 -14.81 -23.25
N LEU A 19 2.63 -15.24 -23.79
CA LEU A 19 2.92 -16.66 -24.08
C LEU A 19 3.37 -17.42 -22.81
N ASN A 20 4.00 -16.77 -21.84
CA ASN A 20 4.29 -17.37 -20.54
C ASN A 20 3.03 -17.57 -19.70
N PHE A 21 1.99 -16.73 -19.86
CA PHE A 21 0.68 -16.97 -19.25
C PHE A 21 0.10 -18.35 -19.63
N PHE A 22 0.28 -18.80 -20.89
CA PHE A 22 -0.15 -20.13 -21.35
C PHE A 22 0.86 -21.25 -21.06
N ARG A 23 2.16 -20.94 -20.95
CA ARG A 23 3.23 -21.95 -20.80
C ARG A 23 3.49 -22.34 -19.35
N ASP A 24 3.24 -21.42 -18.40
CA ASP A 24 3.36 -21.67 -16.95
C ASP A 24 2.13 -22.37 -16.34
N CYS A 25 1.20 -22.82 -17.18
CA CYS A 25 0.04 -23.63 -16.76
C CYS A 25 0.37 -25.06 -16.30
N LEU A 26 1.65 -25.43 -16.19
CA LEU A 26 2.06 -26.84 -16.06
C LEU A 26 2.45 -27.30 -14.65
N HIS A 27 2.52 -26.41 -13.65
CA HIS A 27 2.71 -26.83 -12.25
C HIS A 27 1.39 -26.73 -11.45
N ASP A 28 0.93 -27.86 -10.89
CA ASP A 28 -0.38 -27.98 -10.23
C ASP A 28 -0.56 -27.04 -9.00
N ALA A 29 0.49 -26.78 -8.26
CA ALA A 29 0.45 -25.87 -7.11
C ALA A 29 0.27 -24.39 -7.53
N ASP A 30 0.96 -23.95 -8.56
CA ASP A 30 0.84 -22.59 -9.11
C ASP A 30 -0.53 -22.39 -9.78
N ARG A 31 -1.10 -23.42 -10.37
CA ARG A 31 -2.44 -23.39 -10.95
C ARG A 31 -3.52 -23.22 -9.89
N LYS A 32 -3.45 -23.96 -8.77
CA LYS A 32 -4.39 -23.81 -7.64
C LYS A 32 -4.33 -22.40 -7.03
N ARG A 33 -3.13 -21.88 -6.82
CA ARG A 33 -2.92 -20.53 -6.29
C ARG A 33 -3.46 -19.45 -7.22
N ARG A 34 -3.25 -19.56 -8.54
CA ARG A 34 -3.80 -18.64 -9.55
C ARG A 34 -5.33 -18.70 -9.58
N TRP A 35 -5.92 -19.87 -9.51
CA TRP A 35 -7.39 -20.03 -9.45
C TRP A 35 -7.98 -19.44 -8.16
N SER A 36 -7.34 -19.63 -7.02
CA SER A 36 -7.74 -19.01 -5.76
C SER A 36 -7.71 -17.49 -5.85
N ARG A 37 -6.63 -16.92 -6.35
CA ARG A 37 -6.49 -15.47 -6.57
C ARG A 37 -7.52 -14.93 -7.56
N MET A 38 -7.75 -15.62 -8.69
CA MET A 38 -8.77 -15.21 -9.66
C MET A 38 -10.18 -15.27 -9.05
N ARG A 39 -10.48 -16.30 -8.27
CA ARG A 39 -11.75 -16.40 -7.54
C ARG A 39 -11.91 -15.26 -6.53
N LYS A 40 -10.85 -14.90 -5.82
CA LYS A 40 -10.83 -13.74 -4.91
C LYS A 40 -11.05 -12.44 -5.68
N PHE A 41 -10.35 -12.23 -6.80
CA PHE A 41 -10.54 -11.09 -7.69
C PHE A 41 -12.02 -10.94 -8.10
N LEU A 42 -12.63 -12.00 -8.62
CA LEU A 42 -14.02 -11.97 -9.03
C LEU A 42 -15.01 -11.81 -7.84
N SER A 43 -14.61 -12.22 -6.64
CA SER A 43 -15.47 -12.12 -5.45
C SER A 43 -15.75 -10.66 -5.05
N TYR A 44 -14.88 -9.71 -5.39
CA TYR A 44 -15.10 -8.30 -5.13
C TYR A 44 -16.27 -7.70 -5.93
N TYR A 45 -16.63 -8.29 -7.08
CA TYR A 45 -17.84 -7.89 -7.80
C TYR A 45 -19.15 -8.34 -7.13
N ARG A 46 -19.10 -9.37 -6.30
CA ARG A 46 -20.30 -10.01 -5.75
C ARG A 46 -21.28 -9.04 -5.07
N PRO A 47 -20.83 -8.11 -4.20
CA PRO A 47 -21.72 -7.11 -3.59
C PRO A 47 -22.26 -6.09 -4.59
N HIS A 48 -21.60 -5.94 -5.73
CA HIS A 48 -21.87 -4.91 -6.74
C HIS A 48 -22.46 -5.48 -8.04
N LEU A 49 -22.82 -6.76 -8.07
CA LEU A 49 -23.29 -7.44 -9.27
C LEU A 49 -24.47 -6.75 -9.98
N PRO A 50 -25.52 -6.23 -9.28
CA PRO A 50 -26.60 -5.50 -9.95
C PRO A 50 -26.10 -4.22 -10.64
N LEU A 51 -25.15 -3.52 -10.03
CA LEU A 51 -24.56 -2.31 -10.59
C LEU A 51 -23.69 -2.62 -11.81
N LEU A 52 -22.88 -3.69 -11.75
CA LEU A 52 -22.08 -4.17 -12.88
C LEU A 52 -22.96 -4.57 -14.06
N LEU A 53 -24.08 -5.27 -13.82
CA LEU A 53 -25.01 -5.64 -14.89
C LEU A 53 -25.70 -4.42 -15.52
N ALA A 54 -26.08 -3.42 -14.70
CA ALA A 54 -26.62 -2.16 -15.20
C ALA A 54 -25.60 -1.37 -16.03
N ASP A 55 -24.34 -1.36 -15.59
CA ASP A 55 -23.22 -0.73 -16.28
C ASP A 55 -22.96 -1.39 -17.64
N LEU A 56 -22.91 -2.72 -17.70
CA LEU A 56 -22.79 -3.48 -18.95
C LEU A 56 -23.99 -3.26 -19.89
N LEU A 57 -25.21 -3.15 -19.34
CA LEU A 57 -26.39 -2.81 -20.14
C LEU A 57 -26.26 -1.39 -20.75
N CYS A 58 -25.82 -0.42 -19.96
CA CYS A 58 -25.55 0.92 -20.46
C CYS A 58 -24.42 0.92 -21.51
N ALA A 59 -23.37 0.09 -21.33
CA ALA A 59 -22.33 -0.10 -22.34
C ALA A 59 -22.87 -0.64 -23.67
N ILE A 60 -23.84 -1.57 -23.62
CA ILE A 60 -24.58 -2.06 -24.81
C ILE A 60 -25.35 -0.91 -25.46
N LEU A 61 -26.04 -0.08 -24.67
CA LEU A 61 -26.79 1.08 -25.18
C LEU A 61 -25.83 2.09 -25.83
N VAL A 62 -24.70 2.41 -25.22
CA VAL A 62 -23.68 3.30 -25.79
C VAL A 62 -23.18 2.78 -27.13
N ALA A 63 -22.87 1.48 -27.22
CA ALA A 63 -22.44 0.87 -28.47
C ALA A 63 -23.53 0.87 -29.55
N GLY A 64 -24.75 0.49 -29.17
CA GLY A 64 -25.89 0.43 -30.10
C GLY A 64 -26.29 1.81 -30.64
N THR A 65 -26.34 2.83 -29.79
CA THR A 65 -26.69 4.21 -30.20
C THR A 65 -25.59 4.81 -31.09
N ALA A 66 -24.32 4.49 -30.87
CA ALA A 66 -23.23 4.96 -31.73
C ALA A 66 -23.34 4.42 -33.18
N VAL A 67 -23.87 3.21 -33.35
CA VAL A 67 -24.10 2.58 -34.67
C VAL A 67 -25.46 3.02 -35.26
N ALA A 68 -26.45 3.31 -34.42
CA ALA A 68 -27.77 3.74 -34.87
C ALA A 68 -27.76 5.09 -35.60
N LEU A 69 -26.91 6.04 -35.18
CA LEU A 69 -26.85 7.37 -35.82
C LEU A 69 -26.44 7.32 -37.32
N PRO A 70 -25.37 6.58 -37.72
CA PRO A 70 -25.05 6.33 -39.14
C PRO A 70 -26.20 5.69 -39.92
N LEU A 71 -26.95 4.76 -39.32
CA LEU A 71 -28.11 4.12 -39.95
C LEU A 71 -29.26 5.09 -40.16
N CYS A 72 -29.55 5.95 -39.18
CA CYS A 72 -30.53 7.03 -39.35
C CYS A 72 -30.13 7.98 -40.49
N ALA A 73 -28.86 8.34 -40.58
CA ALA A 73 -28.36 9.17 -41.68
C ALA A 73 -28.52 8.46 -43.04
N ASN A 74 -28.28 7.16 -43.14
CA ASN A 74 -28.53 6.37 -44.35
C ASN A 74 -30.00 6.42 -44.74
N ILE A 75 -30.93 6.21 -43.80
CA ILE A 75 -32.38 6.27 -44.07
C ILE A 75 -32.81 7.64 -44.62
N VAL A 76 -32.30 8.74 -44.04
CA VAL A 76 -32.58 10.09 -44.53
C VAL A 76 -32.10 10.25 -45.95
N THR A 77 -30.85 9.89 -46.22
CA THR A 77 -30.19 10.15 -47.51
C THR A 77 -30.64 9.20 -48.64
N SER A 78 -30.96 7.94 -48.33
CA SER A 78 -31.31 6.93 -49.33
C SER A 78 -32.83 6.90 -49.64
N ARG A 79 -33.66 7.14 -48.63
CA ARG A 79 -35.13 6.99 -48.77
C ARG A 79 -35.88 8.31 -48.72
N LEU A 80 -35.63 9.14 -47.69
CA LEU A 80 -36.47 10.30 -47.46
C LEU A 80 -36.19 11.43 -48.45
N LEU A 81 -34.93 11.63 -48.86
CA LEU A 81 -34.59 12.63 -49.89
C LEU A 81 -35.04 12.22 -51.30
N SER A 82 -35.40 10.96 -51.54
CA SER A 82 -35.88 10.43 -52.81
C SER A 82 -37.39 10.39 -52.92
N LEU A 83 -38.13 10.89 -51.92
CA LEU A 83 -39.58 10.93 -51.93
C LEU A 83 -40.07 11.97 -52.94
N PRO A 84 -41.09 11.65 -53.77
CA PRO A 84 -41.62 12.57 -54.80
C PRO A 84 -42.46 13.73 -54.22
N ASP A 85 -43.00 13.55 -53.00
CA ASP A 85 -43.83 14.56 -52.30
C ASP A 85 -42.94 15.33 -51.28
N ALA A 86 -42.60 16.59 -51.64
CA ALA A 86 -41.73 17.43 -50.81
C ALA A 86 -42.29 17.74 -49.39
N PRO A 87 -43.58 18.04 -49.17
CA PRO A 87 -44.09 18.21 -47.82
C PRO A 87 -44.02 16.95 -46.96
N GLN A 88 -44.32 15.79 -47.56
CA GLN A 88 -44.20 14.50 -46.86
C GLN A 88 -42.72 14.17 -46.53
N ALA A 89 -41.82 14.41 -47.46
CA ALA A 89 -40.38 14.26 -47.25
C ALA A 89 -39.89 15.15 -46.10
N PHE A 90 -40.30 16.42 -46.07
CA PHE A 90 -39.98 17.37 -45.00
C PHE A 90 -40.44 16.87 -43.62
N ALA A 91 -41.72 16.43 -43.51
CA ALA A 91 -42.27 15.94 -42.26
C ALA A 91 -41.53 14.69 -41.74
N GLN A 92 -41.18 13.73 -42.65
CA GLN A 92 -40.45 12.51 -42.29
C GLN A 92 -38.98 12.78 -41.91
N ILE A 93 -38.31 13.73 -42.56
CA ILE A 93 -36.96 14.16 -42.18
C ILE A 93 -36.96 14.78 -40.79
N LEU A 94 -37.93 15.65 -40.47
CA LEU A 94 -38.06 16.21 -39.12
C LEU A 94 -38.35 15.12 -38.06
N ALA A 95 -39.22 14.16 -38.38
CA ALA A 95 -39.49 13.02 -37.50
C ALA A 95 -38.24 12.19 -37.25
N MET A 96 -37.44 11.91 -38.31
CA MET A 96 -36.16 11.21 -38.17
C MET A 96 -35.14 12.01 -37.33
N GLY A 97 -35.11 13.33 -37.50
CA GLY A 97 -34.34 14.24 -36.64
C GLY A 97 -34.74 14.11 -35.17
N GLY A 98 -36.05 14.01 -34.89
CA GLY A 98 -36.54 13.70 -33.54
C GLY A 98 -36.07 12.35 -32.99
N VAL A 99 -36.07 11.30 -33.85
CA VAL A 99 -35.51 9.99 -33.47
C VAL A 99 -34.03 10.09 -33.18
N MET A 100 -33.24 10.78 -34.00
CA MET A 100 -31.80 10.96 -33.78
C MET A 100 -31.52 11.70 -32.46
N LEU A 101 -32.33 12.73 -32.14
CA LEU A 101 -32.21 13.42 -30.84
C LEU A 101 -32.57 12.51 -29.65
N ALA A 102 -33.60 11.66 -29.80
CA ALA A 102 -33.97 10.69 -28.79
C ALA A 102 -32.84 9.64 -28.58
N VAL A 103 -32.24 9.14 -29.67
CA VAL A 103 -31.08 8.23 -29.62
C VAL A 103 -29.90 8.90 -28.93
N LEU A 104 -29.63 10.17 -29.24
CA LEU A 104 -28.57 10.95 -28.59
C LEU A 104 -28.85 11.13 -27.08
N ALA A 105 -30.11 11.43 -26.71
CA ALA A 105 -30.48 11.57 -25.30
C ALA A 105 -30.27 10.26 -24.52
N VAL A 106 -30.61 9.10 -25.10
CA VAL A 106 -30.37 7.78 -24.53
C VAL A 106 -28.85 7.53 -24.41
N GLN A 107 -28.08 7.89 -25.43
CA GLN A 107 -26.60 7.73 -25.41
C GLN A 107 -25.98 8.56 -24.28
N ILE A 108 -26.36 9.84 -24.15
CA ILE A 108 -25.83 10.71 -23.08
C ILE A 108 -26.20 10.17 -21.71
N ALA A 109 -27.43 9.72 -21.49
CA ALA A 109 -27.87 9.14 -20.24
C ALA A 109 -27.08 7.85 -19.90
N ALA A 110 -26.82 7.00 -20.90
CA ALA A 110 -26.06 5.77 -20.74
C ALA A 110 -24.57 6.07 -20.44
N ILE A 111 -23.96 7.01 -21.15
CA ILE A 111 -22.58 7.46 -20.88
C ILE A 111 -22.49 8.03 -19.47
N PHE A 112 -23.42 8.92 -19.09
CA PHE A 112 -23.40 9.47 -17.72
C PHE A 112 -23.52 8.38 -16.65
N PHE A 113 -24.34 7.36 -16.87
CA PHE A 113 -24.47 6.24 -15.94
C PHE A 113 -23.16 5.46 -15.81
N VAL A 114 -22.54 5.10 -16.92
CA VAL A 114 -21.26 4.38 -16.99
C VAL A 114 -20.17 5.19 -16.31
N ASP A 115 -19.97 6.45 -16.70
CA ASP A 115 -18.92 7.31 -16.17
C ASP A 115 -19.11 7.60 -14.67
N TYR A 116 -20.35 7.76 -14.19
CA TYR A 116 -20.61 8.07 -12.79
C TYR A 116 -20.71 6.82 -11.91
N ARG A 117 -21.66 5.91 -12.25
CA ARG A 117 -21.97 4.75 -11.40
C ARG A 117 -20.91 3.67 -11.47
N GLY A 118 -20.29 3.49 -12.63
CA GLY A 118 -19.17 2.58 -12.81
C GLY A 118 -17.96 3.02 -12.00
N HIS A 119 -17.53 4.29 -12.08
CA HIS A 119 -16.44 4.82 -11.26
C HIS A 119 -16.72 4.71 -9.75
N VAL A 120 -17.95 4.99 -9.31
CA VAL A 120 -18.36 4.81 -7.91
C VAL A 120 -18.26 3.34 -7.48
N MET A 121 -18.57 2.38 -8.36
CA MET A 121 -18.40 0.96 -8.11
C MET A 121 -16.89 0.63 -7.92
N GLY A 122 -16.04 1.07 -8.83
CA GLY A 122 -14.59 0.91 -8.73
C GLY A 122 -14.04 1.47 -7.42
N ALA A 123 -14.43 2.68 -7.05
CA ALA A 123 -14.01 3.33 -5.80
C ALA A 123 -14.48 2.58 -4.54
N ARG A 124 -15.68 1.97 -4.54
CA ARG A 124 -16.15 1.14 -3.42
C ARG A 124 -15.34 -0.15 -3.28
N ILE A 125 -15.02 -0.79 -4.40
CA ILE A 125 -14.16 -1.99 -4.39
C ILE A 125 -12.76 -1.62 -3.91
N GLU A 126 -12.19 -0.51 -4.39
CA GLU A 126 -10.92 0.04 -3.93
C GLU A 126 -10.91 0.25 -2.42
N ALA A 127 -11.94 0.91 -1.87
CA ALA A 127 -12.08 1.15 -0.45
C ALA A 127 -12.14 -0.17 0.35
N THR A 128 -12.85 -1.18 -0.17
CA THR A 128 -12.95 -2.52 0.46
C THR A 128 -11.59 -3.21 0.49
N VAL A 129 -10.84 -3.21 -0.62
CA VAL A 129 -9.50 -3.81 -0.70
C VAL A 129 -8.53 -3.09 0.23
N ARG A 130 -8.58 -1.76 0.28
CA ARG A 130 -7.73 -0.94 1.17
C ARG A 130 -8.00 -1.25 2.63
N GLN A 131 -9.27 -1.36 3.02
CA GLN A 131 -9.67 -1.72 4.37
C GLN A 131 -9.20 -3.13 4.73
N GLU A 132 -9.43 -4.11 3.86
CA GLU A 132 -9.00 -5.51 4.07
C GLU A 132 -7.48 -5.62 4.25
N LEU A 133 -6.70 -4.90 3.43
CA LEU A 133 -5.24 -4.84 3.56
C LEU A 133 -4.81 -4.22 4.89
N PHE A 134 -5.42 -3.11 5.27
CA PHE A 134 -5.10 -2.42 6.52
C PHE A 134 -5.42 -3.27 7.74
N GLU A 135 -6.60 -3.89 7.78
CA GLU A 135 -7.01 -4.80 8.86
C GLU A 135 -6.10 -6.03 8.94
N HIS A 136 -5.69 -6.56 7.79
CA HIS A 136 -4.77 -7.69 7.74
C HIS A 136 -3.37 -7.30 8.24
N CYS A 137 -2.84 -6.16 7.81
CA CYS A 137 -1.57 -5.65 8.32
C CYS A 137 -1.56 -5.52 9.85
N GLN A 138 -2.66 -5.09 10.48
CA GLN A 138 -2.74 -4.98 11.94
C GLN A 138 -2.66 -6.32 12.69
N LYS A 139 -2.89 -7.44 12.00
CA LYS A 139 -2.81 -8.81 12.57
C LYS A 139 -1.42 -9.42 12.41
N LEU A 140 -0.56 -8.84 11.57
CA LEU A 140 0.78 -9.38 11.32
C LEU A 140 1.72 -9.09 12.51
N SER A 141 2.67 -10.01 12.73
CA SER A 141 3.63 -9.96 13.83
C SER A 141 4.74 -8.92 13.61
N PHE A 142 5.47 -8.60 14.67
CA PHE A 142 6.64 -7.71 14.59
C PHE A 142 7.70 -8.24 13.61
N SER A 143 7.90 -9.56 13.53
CA SER A 143 8.84 -10.20 12.59
C SER A 143 8.57 -9.83 11.13
N PHE A 144 7.30 -9.59 10.76
CA PHE A 144 6.95 -9.07 9.43
C PHE A 144 7.41 -7.63 9.25
N TYR A 145 7.18 -6.75 10.23
CA TYR A 145 7.52 -5.33 10.16
C TYR A 145 9.03 -5.07 10.19
N ASP A 146 9.80 -5.92 10.87
CA ASP A 146 11.27 -5.85 10.89
C ASP A 146 11.88 -6.08 9.50
N ARG A 147 11.20 -6.88 8.65
CA ARG A 147 11.65 -7.21 7.28
C ARG A 147 11.06 -6.29 6.21
N GLN A 148 10.04 -5.49 6.53
CA GLN A 148 9.30 -4.69 5.57
C GLN A 148 9.49 -3.20 5.79
N ARG A 149 9.65 -2.46 4.69
CA ARG A 149 9.71 -0.99 4.75
C ARG A 149 8.29 -0.43 4.77
N THR A 150 7.95 0.37 5.77
CA THR A 150 6.62 1.00 5.94
C THR A 150 6.17 1.76 4.68
N GLY A 151 7.09 2.47 4.00
CA GLY A 151 6.77 3.16 2.74
C GLY A 151 6.33 2.24 1.60
N GLN A 152 6.83 1.00 1.54
CA GLN A 152 6.37 0.02 0.56
C GLN A 152 4.96 -0.49 0.88
N LEU A 153 4.66 -0.74 2.15
CA LEU A 153 3.32 -1.13 2.59
C LEU A 153 2.30 -0.02 2.32
N MET A 154 2.67 1.23 2.62
CA MET A 154 1.82 2.39 2.33
C MET A 154 1.51 2.48 0.83
N SER A 155 2.51 2.33 -0.05
CA SER A 155 2.30 2.33 -1.50
C SER A 155 1.38 1.18 -1.97
N ARG A 156 1.49 -0.02 -1.37
CA ARG A 156 0.61 -1.15 -1.69
C ARG A 156 -0.83 -0.91 -1.25
N ILE A 157 -1.03 -0.31 -0.08
CA ILE A 157 -2.38 -0.01 0.45
C ILE A 157 -3.04 1.13 -0.33
N THR A 158 -2.29 2.13 -0.79
CA THR A 158 -2.85 3.32 -1.46
C THR A 158 -2.80 3.22 -2.99
N ASN A 159 -1.60 3.23 -3.58
CA ASN A 159 -1.44 3.31 -5.03
C ASN A 159 -1.86 2.04 -5.78
N ASP A 160 -1.48 0.85 -5.26
CA ASP A 160 -1.84 -0.41 -5.92
C ASP A 160 -3.36 -0.65 -5.84
N SER A 161 -4.02 -0.24 -4.75
CA SER A 161 -5.49 -0.31 -4.61
C SER A 161 -6.22 0.63 -5.56
N LEU A 162 -5.69 1.83 -5.83
CA LEU A 162 -6.25 2.77 -6.80
C LEU A 162 -6.29 2.15 -8.22
N TRP A 163 -5.14 1.65 -8.71
CA TRP A 163 -5.08 1.00 -10.02
C TRP A 163 -5.97 -0.24 -10.12
N LEU A 164 -6.16 -0.92 -9.01
CA LEU A 164 -7.08 -2.05 -8.95
C LEU A 164 -8.54 -1.59 -9.07
N GLY A 165 -8.94 -0.50 -8.41
CA GLY A 165 -10.26 0.12 -8.53
C GLY A 165 -10.58 0.52 -9.97
N GLU A 166 -9.63 1.17 -10.66
CA GLU A 166 -9.72 1.51 -12.07
C GLU A 166 -9.91 0.26 -12.95
N LEU A 167 -9.17 -0.82 -12.69
CA LEU A 167 -9.32 -2.08 -13.42
C LEU A 167 -10.69 -2.71 -13.23
N PHE A 168 -11.26 -2.66 -12.01
CA PHE A 168 -12.58 -3.21 -11.72
C PHE A 168 -13.71 -2.50 -12.46
N HIS A 169 -13.57 -1.20 -12.72
CA HIS A 169 -14.55 -0.44 -13.49
C HIS A 169 -14.28 -0.53 -15.00
N HIS A 170 -13.18 0.02 -15.46
CA HIS A 170 -12.88 0.11 -16.90
C HIS A 170 -12.61 -1.25 -17.57
N GLY A 171 -12.22 -2.29 -16.81
CA GLY A 171 -11.93 -3.59 -17.38
C GLY A 171 -13.09 -4.20 -18.15
N PRO A 172 -14.23 -4.46 -17.51
CA PRO A 172 -15.43 -5.00 -18.18
C PRO A 172 -16.05 -4.02 -19.18
N GLU A 173 -16.09 -2.73 -18.85
CA GLU A 173 -16.66 -1.68 -19.66
C GLU A 173 -15.94 -1.51 -21.00
N ASP A 174 -14.63 -1.21 -20.97
CA ASP A 174 -13.83 -0.91 -22.18
C ASP A 174 -13.82 -2.09 -23.14
N ILE A 175 -13.71 -3.32 -22.63
CA ILE A 175 -13.80 -4.51 -23.47
C ILE A 175 -15.18 -4.64 -24.10
N SER A 176 -16.25 -4.46 -23.32
CA SER A 176 -17.63 -4.61 -23.80
C SER A 176 -17.95 -3.56 -24.86
N ILE A 177 -17.66 -2.28 -24.58
CA ILE A 177 -17.89 -1.19 -25.52
C ILE A 177 -17.05 -1.39 -26.78
N ALA A 178 -15.78 -1.75 -26.67
CA ALA A 178 -14.90 -1.95 -27.83
C ALA A 178 -15.40 -3.07 -28.73
N ILE A 179 -15.75 -4.23 -28.17
CA ILE A 179 -16.25 -5.37 -28.94
C ILE A 179 -17.59 -5.05 -29.60
N LEU A 180 -18.51 -4.45 -28.86
CA LEU A 180 -19.86 -4.17 -29.36
C LEU A 180 -19.88 -3.05 -30.39
N LYS A 181 -19.14 -1.95 -30.20
CA LYS A 181 -19.03 -0.86 -31.19
C LYS A 181 -18.36 -1.37 -32.47
N TYR A 182 -17.20 -2.03 -32.34
CA TYR A 182 -16.47 -2.54 -33.49
C TYR A 182 -17.29 -3.60 -34.23
N GLY A 183 -17.80 -4.59 -33.53
CA GLY A 183 -18.61 -5.67 -34.12
C GLY A 183 -19.91 -5.17 -34.72
N GLY A 184 -20.61 -4.27 -34.04
CA GLY A 184 -21.86 -3.64 -34.54
C GLY A 184 -21.62 -2.81 -35.79
N ALA A 185 -20.61 -1.95 -35.82
CA ALA A 185 -20.24 -1.17 -36.98
C ALA A 185 -19.85 -2.07 -38.17
N MET A 186 -18.98 -3.04 -37.95
CA MET A 186 -18.58 -3.99 -38.99
C MET A 186 -19.76 -4.80 -39.53
N LEU A 187 -20.69 -5.24 -38.66
CA LEU A 187 -21.89 -5.96 -39.07
C LEU A 187 -22.73 -5.11 -40.03
N VAL A 188 -22.96 -3.83 -39.69
CA VAL A 188 -23.70 -2.90 -40.57
C VAL A 188 -22.99 -2.73 -41.91
N LEU A 189 -21.66 -2.53 -41.89
CA LEU A 189 -20.86 -2.36 -43.11
C LEU A 189 -20.89 -3.61 -44.01
N PHE A 190 -20.86 -4.81 -43.42
CA PHE A 190 -21.01 -6.06 -44.18
C PHE A 190 -22.35 -6.24 -44.85
N PHE A 191 -23.42 -5.76 -44.24
CA PHE A 191 -24.75 -5.79 -44.87
C PHE A 191 -24.91 -4.79 -46.02
N ILE A 192 -24.13 -3.70 -46.02
CA ILE A 192 -24.17 -2.69 -47.08
C ILE A 192 -23.30 -3.13 -48.27
N ASP A 193 -22.01 -3.35 -48.05
CA ASP A 193 -21.06 -3.83 -49.05
C ASP A 193 -20.00 -4.77 -48.43
N PRO A 194 -20.13 -6.10 -48.66
CA PRO A 194 -19.18 -7.09 -48.08
C PRO A 194 -17.75 -6.90 -48.55
N LEU A 195 -17.51 -6.44 -49.76
CA LEU A 195 -16.16 -6.27 -50.30
C LEU A 195 -15.42 -5.13 -49.58
N LEU A 196 -16.08 -3.97 -49.50
CA LEU A 196 -15.51 -2.79 -48.86
C LEU A 196 -15.34 -3.01 -47.34
N ALA A 197 -16.30 -3.68 -46.68
CA ALA A 197 -16.18 -4.09 -45.29
C ALA A 197 -15.02 -5.05 -45.04
N THR A 198 -14.80 -6.03 -45.96
CA THR A 198 -13.66 -6.96 -45.85
C THR A 198 -12.34 -6.23 -45.97
N LEU A 199 -12.21 -5.25 -46.88
CA LEU A 199 -10.99 -4.44 -47.00
C LEU A 199 -10.67 -3.69 -45.72
N ILE A 200 -11.66 -3.10 -45.05
CA ILE A 200 -11.50 -2.44 -43.72
C ILE A 200 -11.06 -3.47 -42.68
N LEU A 201 -11.73 -4.63 -42.64
CA LEU A 201 -11.41 -5.72 -41.70
C LEU A 201 -9.97 -6.21 -41.85
N LEU A 202 -9.45 -6.33 -43.08
CA LEU A 202 -8.07 -6.75 -43.38
C LEU A 202 -7.03 -5.70 -42.91
N LEU A 203 -7.36 -4.42 -42.90
CA LEU A 203 -6.48 -3.36 -42.38
C LEU A 203 -6.45 -3.32 -40.83
N THR A 204 -7.51 -3.75 -40.17
CA THR A 204 -7.65 -3.67 -38.72
C THR A 204 -6.52 -4.42 -37.96
N PRO A 205 -6.12 -5.65 -38.29
CA PRO A 205 -5.00 -6.33 -37.61
C PRO A 205 -3.69 -5.54 -37.68
N VAL A 206 -3.46 -4.81 -38.78
CA VAL A 206 -2.28 -3.96 -38.95
C VAL A 206 -2.33 -2.79 -37.98
N ALA A 207 -3.47 -2.13 -37.90
CA ALA A 207 -3.69 -1.03 -36.93
C ALA A 207 -3.54 -1.49 -35.48
N VAL A 208 -4.12 -2.64 -35.13
CA VAL A 208 -4.03 -3.22 -33.80
C VAL A 208 -2.56 -3.59 -33.48
N ALA A 209 -1.84 -4.23 -34.41
CA ALA A 209 -0.43 -4.56 -34.24
C ALA A 209 0.43 -3.30 -34.01
N TYR A 210 0.18 -2.25 -34.81
CA TYR A 210 0.84 -0.95 -34.68
C TYR A 210 0.54 -0.33 -33.30
N ALA A 211 -0.73 -0.23 -32.94
CA ALA A 211 -1.17 0.32 -31.67
C ALA A 211 -0.55 -0.42 -30.46
N LEU A 212 -0.56 -1.76 -30.48
CA LEU A 212 0.05 -2.58 -29.43
C LEU A 212 1.57 -2.40 -29.36
N TYR A 213 2.27 -2.26 -30.51
CA TYR A 213 3.71 -2.05 -30.55
C TYR A 213 4.10 -0.72 -29.90
N PHE A 214 3.48 0.38 -30.31
CA PHE A 214 3.79 1.70 -29.77
C PHE A 214 3.29 1.89 -28.34
N ASN A 215 2.15 1.32 -27.96
CA ASN A 215 1.67 1.31 -26.60
C ASN A 215 2.67 0.60 -25.66
N ARG A 216 3.19 -0.56 -26.06
CA ARG A 216 4.25 -1.25 -25.28
C ARG A 216 5.52 -0.42 -25.16
N ARG A 217 5.90 0.31 -26.21
CA ARG A 217 7.06 1.20 -26.20
C ARG A 217 6.85 2.40 -25.28
N MET A 218 5.68 3.02 -25.35
CA MET A 218 5.25 4.10 -24.46
C MET A 218 5.26 3.67 -22.99
N ASN A 219 4.68 2.51 -22.67
CA ASN A 219 4.65 1.98 -21.32
C ASN A 219 6.06 1.71 -20.75
N ARG A 220 6.98 1.19 -21.57
CA ARG A 220 8.40 1.03 -21.15
C ARG A 220 9.07 2.37 -20.84
N ALA A 221 8.81 3.37 -21.66
CA ALA A 221 9.34 4.71 -21.44
C ALA A 221 8.73 5.36 -20.19
N LEU A 222 7.44 5.15 -19.93
CA LEU A 222 6.76 5.61 -18.72
C LEU A 222 7.33 4.92 -17.46
N GLU A 223 7.56 3.60 -17.50
CA GLU A 223 8.23 2.89 -16.40
C GLU A 223 9.66 3.40 -16.15
N ALA A 224 10.41 3.70 -17.22
CA ALA A 224 11.72 4.29 -17.10
C ALA A 224 11.64 5.68 -16.46
N SER A 225 10.67 6.51 -16.87
CA SER A 225 10.41 7.83 -16.29
C SER A 225 10.01 7.75 -14.80
N LYS A 226 9.15 6.78 -14.42
CA LYS A 226 8.79 6.52 -13.01
C LYS A 226 10.01 6.17 -12.16
N ARG A 227 10.97 5.42 -12.70
CA ARG A 227 12.24 5.11 -12.01
C ARG A 227 13.15 6.33 -11.87
N GLN A 228 13.23 7.17 -12.91
CA GLN A 228 14.07 8.38 -12.86
C GLN A 228 13.49 9.43 -11.90
N ILE A 229 12.17 9.63 -11.84
CA ILE A 229 11.56 10.55 -10.87
C ILE A 229 11.72 10.04 -9.43
N ALA A 230 11.68 8.73 -9.20
CA ALA A 230 11.98 8.16 -7.88
C ALA A 230 13.42 8.47 -7.43
N ALA A 231 14.40 8.38 -8.34
CA ALA A 231 15.79 8.75 -8.06
C ALA A 231 15.97 10.27 -7.86
N VAL A 232 15.18 11.09 -8.55
CA VAL A 232 15.13 12.56 -8.28
C VAL A 232 14.58 12.81 -6.87
N ASN A 233 13.47 12.16 -6.49
CA ASN A 233 12.86 12.31 -5.17
C ASN A 233 13.82 11.89 -4.05
N GLU A 234 14.48 10.72 -4.20
CA GLU A 234 15.51 10.25 -3.26
C GLU A 234 16.61 11.29 -3.09
N ARG A 235 17.08 11.91 -4.20
CA ARG A 235 18.10 12.93 -4.15
C ARG A 235 17.64 14.21 -3.46
N VAL A 236 16.41 14.63 -3.70
CA VAL A 236 15.80 15.80 -3.04
C VAL A 236 15.63 15.51 -1.55
N GLU A 237 15.14 14.34 -1.18
CA GLU A 237 14.96 13.92 0.21
C GLU A 237 16.31 13.95 0.95
N ASP A 238 17.35 13.32 0.41
CA ASP A 238 18.70 13.30 1.00
C ASP A 238 19.26 14.72 1.20
N ALA A 239 19.18 15.56 0.14
CA ALA A 239 19.73 16.91 0.20
C ALA A 239 18.96 17.81 1.18
N LEU A 240 17.63 17.71 1.25
CA LEU A 240 16.80 18.52 2.15
C LEU A 240 16.82 17.99 3.59
N ALA A 241 16.80 16.69 3.81
CA ALA A 241 16.95 16.11 5.14
C ALA A 241 18.33 16.43 5.72
N GLY A 242 19.37 16.39 4.86
CA GLY A 242 20.75 16.73 5.21
C GLY A 242 21.12 18.21 5.04
N ILE A 243 20.16 19.15 4.89
CA ILE A 243 20.44 20.53 4.52
C ILE A 243 21.42 21.24 5.47
N ARG A 244 21.36 20.95 6.76
CA ARG A 244 22.31 21.50 7.75
C ARG A 244 23.74 21.05 7.45
N VAL A 245 23.93 19.80 7.03
CA VAL A 245 25.25 19.28 6.64
C VAL A 245 25.70 19.94 5.35
N VAL A 246 24.84 20.01 4.32
CA VAL A 246 25.15 20.66 3.05
C VAL A 246 25.64 22.09 3.28
N GLN A 247 24.92 22.86 4.10
CA GLN A 247 25.26 24.27 4.41
C GLN A 247 26.49 24.39 5.31
N SER A 248 26.66 23.51 6.30
CA SER A 248 27.83 23.55 7.19
C SER A 248 29.15 23.26 6.47
N PHE A 249 29.10 22.51 5.37
CA PHE A 249 30.26 22.24 4.51
C PHE A 249 30.31 23.10 3.25
N ALA A 250 29.39 24.08 3.09
CA ALA A 250 29.26 24.94 1.90
C ALA A 250 29.24 24.16 0.56
N ASN A 251 28.56 23.03 0.55
CA ASN A 251 28.50 22.08 -0.61
C ASN A 251 27.24 22.23 -1.47
N GLU A 252 26.54 23.37 -1.44
CA GLU A 252 25.34 23.60 -2.23
C GLU A 252 25.60 23.49 -3.74
N ALA A 253 26.79 23.91 -4.20
CA ALA A 253 27.16 23.81 -5.61
C ALA A 253 27.28 22.32 -6.07
N LEU A 254 27.81 21.46 -5.20
CA LEU A 254 27.91 20.02 -5.45
C LEU A 254 26.51 19.38 -5.55
N GLU A 255 25.62 19.71 -4.61
CA GLU A 255 24.26 19.14 -4.60
C GLU A 255 23.43 19.65 -5.77
N ARG A 256 23.54 20.92 -6.16
CA ARG A 256 22.90 21.47 -7.37
C ARG A 256 23.37 20.75 -8.63
N ARG A 257 24.66 20.44 -8.76
CA ARG A 257 25.18 19.69 -9.91
C ARG A 257 24.63 18.28 -9.96
N ARG A 258 24.64 17.57 -8.85
CA ARG A 258 24.11 16.20 -8.74
C ARG A 258 22.62 16.15 -9.06
N PHE A 259 21.84 17.11 -8.55
CA PHE A 259 20.43 17.24 -8.87
C PHE A 259 20.21 17.51 -10.37
N ALA A 260 20.97 18.44 -10.97
CA ALA A 260 20.86 18.77 -12.39
C ALA A 260 21.15 17.58 -13.29
N GLU A 261 22.16 16.75 -12.97
CA GLU A 261 22.48 15.53 -13.70
C GLU A 261 21.31 14.51 -13.64
N GLN A 262 20.72 14.32 -12.46
CA GLN A 262 19.60 13.39 -12.31
C GLN A 262 18.33 13.93 -12.98
N ASN A 263 18.05 15.22 -12.87
CA ASN A 263 16.91 15.87 -13.51
C ASN A 263 17.04 15.82 -15.06
N GLN A 264 18.25 15.93 -15.61
CA GLN A 264 18.49 15.78 -17.04
C GLN A 264 18.20 14.35 -17.53
N ARG A 265 18.56 13.32 -16.75
CA ARG A 265 18.23 11.92 -17.07
C ARG A 265 16.71 11.70 -17.07
N PHE A 266 16.02 12.30 -16.10
CA PHE A 266 14.55 12.27 -16.05
C PHE A 266 13.95 12.96 -17.28
N LEU A 267 14.43 14.14 -17.67
CA LEU A 267 13.98 14.87 -18.86
C LEU A 267 14.14 14.03 -20.13
N GLN A 268 15.29 13.39 -20.31
CA GLN A 268 15.54 12.51 -21.47
C GLN A 268 14.55 11.34 -21.50
N SER A 269 14.32 10.70 -20.35
CA SER A 269 13.34 9.61 -20.25
C SER A 269 11.91 10.07 -20.57
N ARG A 270 11.53 11.29 -20.18
CA ARG A 270 10.24 11.90 -20.53
C ARG A 270 10.13 12.18 -22.03
N ALA A 271 11.20 12.73 -22.63
CA ALA A 271 11.23 13.01 -24.06
C ALA A 271 11.06 11.75 -24.90
N ASP A 272 11.69 10.63 -24.51
CA ASP A 272 11.50 9.32 -25.16
C ASP A 272 10.06 8.79 -25.01
N GLY A 273 9.44 9.06 -23.85
CA GLY A 273 8.04 8.77 -23.59
C GLY A 273 7.12 9.53 -24.55
N TYR A 274 7.26 10.84 -24.62
CA TYR A 274 6.47 11.70 -25.51
C TYR A 274 6.66 11.38 -26.99
N ARG A 275 7.90 11.02 -27.39
CA ARG A 275 8.14 10.55 -28.76
C ARG A 275 7.34 9.28 -29.08
N SER A 276 7.26 8.35 -28.14
CA SER A 276 6.50 7.11 -28.32
C SER A 276 4.99 7.33 -28.33
N GLU A 277 4.50 8.26 -27.51
CA GLU A 277 3.12 8.71 -27.46
C GLU A 277 2.73 9.42 -28.78
N ALA A 278 3.57 10.32 -29.27
CA ALA A 278 3.35 11.00 -30.55
C ALA A 278 3.24 10.00 -31.71
N TRP A 279 4.12 9.01 -31.79
CA TRP A 279 4.01 7.97 -32.82
C TRP A 279 2.74 7.13 -32.68
N PHE A 280 2.31 6.81 -31.44
CA PHE A 280 1.05 6.12 -31.19
C PHE A 280 -0.14 6.93 -31.70
N SER A 281 -0.21 8.20 -31.34
CA SER A 281 -1.30 9.12 -31.74
C SER A 281 -1.34 9.34 -33.26
N VAL A 282 -0.19 9.69 -33.85
CA VAL A 282 -0.07 9.90 -35.30
C VAL A 282 -0.44 8.64 -36.06
N GLY A 283 -0.03 7.45 -35.60
CA GLY A 283 -0.36 6.22 -36.31
C GLY A 283 -1.81 5.84 -36.25
N THR A 284 -2.48 6.04 -35.11
CA THR A 284 -3.94 5.81 -35.00
C THR A 284 -4.73 6.77 -35.88
N GLU A 285 -4.35 8.04 -35.91
CA GLU A 285 -4.94 9.03 -36.80
C GLU A 285 -4.68 8.71 -38.28
N THR A 286 -3.44 8.38 -38.65
CA THR A 286 -3.08 7.96 -40.02
C THR A 286 -3.89 6.76 -40.48
N PHE A 287 -4.10 5.78 -39.58
CA PHE A 287 -4.94 4.62 -39.90
C PHE A 287 -6.38 5.05 -40.23
N ALA A 288 -6.98 5.92 -39.41
CA ALA A 288 -8.31 6.45 -39.66
C ALA A 288 -8.41 7.14 -41.01
N GLN A 289 -7.42 7.99 -41.36
CA GLN A 289 -7.37 8.70 -42.64
C GLN A 289 -7.16 7.74 -43.81
N LEU A 290 -6.32 6.72 -43.67
CA LEU A 290 -6.14 5.70 -44.70
C LEU A 290 -7.42 4.91 -44.97
N VAL A 291 -8.16 4.53 -43.93
CA VAL A 291 -9.46 3.87 -44.09
C VAL A 291 -10.46 4.81 -44.76
N THR A 292 -10.47 6.09 -44.38
CA THR A 292 -11.31 7.10 -45.02
C THR A 292 -11.00 7.25 -46.51
N ILE A 293 -9.74 7.36 -46.87
CA ILE A 293 -9.29 7.41 -48.27
C ILE A 293 -9.69 6.14 -49.01
N LEU A 294 -9.50 4.96 -48.41
CA LEU A 294 -9.91 3.69 -48.99
C LEU A 294 -11.41 3.68 -49.29
N VAL A 295 -12.25 4.11 -48.32
CA VAL A 295 -13.70 4.17 -48.46
C VAL A 295 -14.07 5.11 -49.60
N ILE A 296 -13.46 6.29 -49.68
CA ILE A 296 -13.76 7.27 -50.75
C ILE A 296 -13.38 6.71 -52.13
N VAL A 297 -12.17 6.17 -52.27
CA VAL A 297 -11.66 5.71 -53.59
C VAL A 297 -12.36 4.41 -54.02
N ALA A 298 -12.32 3.37 -53.16
CA ALA A 298 -12.95 2.10 -53.49
C ALA A 298 -14.47 2.19 -53.54
N GLY A 299 -15.08 2.94 -52.62
CA GLY A 299 -16.53 3.23 -52.62
C GLY A 299 -16.92 4.01 -53.89
N GLY A 300 -16.13 5.01 -54.30
CA GLY A 300 -16.37 5.73 -55.55
C GLY A 300 -16.35 4.83 -56.80
N LEU A 301 -15.37 3.90 -56.87
CA LEU A 301 -15.30 2.88 -57.93
C LEU A 301 -16.54 1.95 -57.91
N ARG A 302 -16.99 1.56 -56.73
CA ARG A 302 -18.22 0.74 -56.55
C ARG A 302 -19.49 1.50 -56.96
N ILE A 303 -19.56 2.83 -56.73
CA ILE A 303 -20.66 3.67 -57.17
C ILE A 303 -20.67 3.75 -58.70
N LEU A 304 -19.51 3.92 -59.37
CA LEU A 304 -19.41 3.92 -60.82
C LEU A 304 -19.83 2.57 -61.43
N ALA A 305 -19.58 1.45 -60.74
CA ALA A 305 -20.02 0.12 -61.12
C ALA A 305 -21.52 -0.14 -60.80
N ALA A 306 -22.25 0.81 -60.22
CA ALA A 306 -23.64 0.72 -59.75
C ALA A 306 -23.88 -0.35 -58.64
N ASP A 307 -22.79 -0.76 -57.94
CA ASP A 307 -22.87 -1.74 -56.84
C ASP A 307 -23.05 -1.09 -55.46
N LEU A 308 -22.82 0.23 -55.35
CA LEU A 308 -22.95 1.00 -54.11
C LEU A 308 -23.66 2.32 -54.39
N THR A 309 -24.41 2.85 -53.43
CA THR A 309 -25.03 4.17 -53.54
C THR A 309 -24.24 5.25 -52.78
N VAL A 310 -24.43 6.53 -53.12
CA VAL A 310 -23.85 7.67 -52.36
C VAL A 310 -24.25 7.67 -50.87
N PRO A 311 -25.54 7.44 -50.50
CA PRO A 311 -25.93 7.24 -49.12
C PRO A 311 -25.18 6.12 -48.36
N ASP A 312 -24.91 5.01 -49.06
CA ASP A 312 -24.17 3.89 -48.49
C ASP A 312 -22.70 4.27 -48.21
N MET A 313 -22.05 4.97 -49.14
CA MET A 313 -20.70 5.51 -48.93
C MET A 313 -20.67 6.50 -47.79
N LEU A 314 -21.67 7.37 -47.60
CA LEU A 314 -21.76 8.25 -46.45
C LEU A 314 -21.86 7.46 -45.14
N THR A 315 -22.63 6.37 -45.13
CA THR A 315 -22.74 5.48 -43.96
C THR A 315 -21.42 4.84 -43.61
N PHE A 316 -20.65 4.38 -44.62
CA PHE A 316 -19.29 3.89 -44.42
C PHE A 316 -18.39 4.93 -43.74
N LEU A 317 -18.40 6.18 -44.25
CA LEU A 317 -17.60 7.28 -43.69
C LEU A 317 -17.97 7.62 -42.24
N LEU A 318 -19.24 7.62 -41.91
CA LEU A 318 -19.71 7.83 -40.54
C LEU A 318 -19.31 6.67 -39.61
N CYS A 319 -19.38 5.41 -40.08
CA CYS A 319 -18.97 4.23 -39.32
C CYS A 319 -17.45 4.16 -39.12
N VAL A 320 -16.62 4.67 -40.03
CA VAL A 320 -15.17 4.77 -39.84
C VAL A 320 -14.86 5.55 -38.54
N GLY A 321 -15.59 6.65 -38.28
CA GLY A 321 -15.44 7.38 -37.02
C GLY A 321 -15.75 6.55 -35.77
N VAL A 322 -16.72 5.62 -35.88
CA VAL A 322 -17.08 4.71 -34.77
C VAL A 322 -16.02 3.62 -34.55
N LEU A 323 -15.25 3.22 -35.58
CA LEU A 323 -14.25 2.14 -35.52
C LEU A 323 -12.93 2.54 -34.84
N ILE A 324 -12.66 3.84 -34.67
CA ILE A 324 -11.38 4.32 -34.09
C ILE A 324 -11.34 4.14 -32.57
N ASP A 325 -12.39 4.55 -31.86
CA ASP A 325 -12.49 4.49 -30.40
C ASP A 325 -12.24 3.09 -29.81
N PRO A 326 -12.79 1.98 -30.36
CA PRO A 326 -12.50 0.63 -29.92
C PRO A 326 -11.03 0.25 -29.92
N VAL A 327 -10.26 0.68 -30.92
CA VAL A 327 -8.82 0.38 -31.01
C VAL A 327 -8.06 1.09 -29.89
N GLN A 328 -8.40 2.33 -29.59
CA GLN A 328 -7.78 3.11 -28.50
C GLN A 328 -8.15 2.52 -27.12
N ARG A 329 -9.41 2.14 -26.91
CA ARG A 329 -9.86 1.50 -25.67
C ARG A 329 -9.12 0.18 -25.41
N LEU A 330 -9.01 -0.69 -26.39
CA LEU A 330 -8.26 -1.95 -26.26
C LEU A 330 -6.77 -1.71 -25.94
N ALA A 331 -6.15 -0.70 -26.55
CA ALA A 331 -4.77 -0.36 -26.25
C ALA A 331 -4.59 0.14 -24.80
N ASN A 332 -5.50 0.98 -24.32
CA ASN A 332 -5.50 1.47 -22.94
C ASN A 332 -5.81 0.35 -21.93
N PHE A 333 -6.75 -0.55 -22.24
CA PHE A 333 -7.07 -1.70 -21.42
C PHE A 333 -5.84 -2.59 -21.14
N VAL A 334 -4.96 -2.83 -22.12
CA VAL A 334 -3.74 -3.62 -21.91
C VAL A 334 -2.87 -3.02 -20.81
N ARG A 335 -2.73 -1.70 -20.77
CA ARG A 335 -1.96 -1.00 -19.73
C ARG A 335 -2.66 -1.10 -18.37
N LEU A 336 -3.94 -0.81 -18.34
CA LEU A 336 -4.76 -0.87 -17.14
C LEU A 336 -4.76 -2.26 -16.51
N TRP A 337 -4.88 -3.30 -17.34
CA TRP A 337 -4.77 -4.69 -16.91
C TRP A 337 -3.40 -4.98 -16.27
N GLN A 338 -2.31 -4.54 -16.90
CA GLN A 338 -0.97 -4.75 -16.35
C GLN A 338 -0.76 -4.06 -15.00
N GLU A 339 -1.15 -2.80 -14.87
CA GLU A 339 -1.00 -2.02 -13.65
C GLU A 339 -1.94 -2.54 -12.55
N GLY A 340 -3.22 -2.68 -12.83
CA GLY A 340 -4.23 -3.13 -11.86
C GLY A 340 -4.05 -4.58 -11.41
N TYR A 341 -3.79 -5.51 -12.35
CA TYR A 341 -3.54 -6.90 -11.99
C TYR A 341 -2.24 -7.09 -11.23
N THR A 342 -1.18 -6.31 -11.55
CA THR A 342 0.06 -6.33 -10.76
C THR A 342 -0.19 -5.81 -9.34
N GLY A 343 -0.98 -4.74 -9.20
CA GLY A 343 -1.43 -4.24 -7.89
C GLY A 343 -2.20 -5.30 -7.10
N PHE A 344 -3.12 -6.02 -7.76
CA PHE A 344 -3.84 -7.12 -7.15
C PHE A 344 -2.91 -8.24 -6.65
N ILE A 345 -1.94 -8.67 -7.45
CA ILE A 345 -0.97 -9.69 -7.04
C ILE A 345 -0.18 -9.25 -5.80
N ARG A 346 0.26 -7.99 -5.76
CA ARG A 346 0.97 -7.44 -4.60
C ARG A 346 0.09 -7.34 -3.35
N ALA A 347 -1.20 -7.01 -3.52
CA ALA A 347 -2.17 -7.05 -2.44
C ALA A 347 -2.36 -8.48 -1.91
N MET A 348 -2.49 -9.46 -2.80
CA MET A 348 -2.59 -10.88 -2.42
C MET A 348 -1.33 -11.41 -1.75
N GLU A 349 -0.14 -10.94 -2.13
CA GLU A 349 1.11 -11.29 -1.45
C GLU A 349 1.08 -10.91 0.04
N ILE A 350 0.39 -9.83 0.42
CA ILE A 350 0.20 -9.44 1.82
C ILE A 350 -0.91 -10.27 2.46
N LEU A 351 -2.09 -10.36 1.80
CA LEU A 351 -3.27 -11.04 2.34
C LEU A 351 -3.09 -12.56 2.51
N GLU A 352 -2.14 -13.16 1.78
CA GLU A 352 -1.79 -14.58 1.88
C GLU A 352 -0.72 -14.87 2.94
N ILE A 353 -0.21 -13.86 3.66
CA ILE A 353 0.70 -14.06 4.79
C ILE A 353 -0.14 -14.44 6.00
N ASP A 354 0.04 -15.65 6.47
CA ASP A 354 -0.59 -16.05 7.73
C ASP A 354 0.12 -15.35 8.90
N PRO A 355 -0.62 -14.73 9.83
CA PRO A 355 0.00 -14.17 11.03
C PRO A 355 0.69 -15.26 11.87
N ASP A 356 1.98 -15.06 12.15
CA ASP A 356 2.80 -16.03 12.92
C ASP A 356 2.27 -16.20 14.35
N ILE A 357 1.65 -15.14 14.90
CA ILE A 357 1.17 -15.09 16.27
C ILE A 357 -0.34 -14.85 16.27
N THR A 358 -1.08 -15.87 16.68
CA THR A 358 -2.55 -15.84 16.77
C THR A 358 -3.01 -16.39 18.11
N ASP A 359 -4.22 -16.06 18.50
CA ASP A 359 -4.85 -16.69 19.66
C ASP A 359 -5.12 -18.18 19.35
N ARG A 360 -4.84 -19.06 20.31
CA ARG A 360 -5.25 -20.46 20.23
C ARG A 360 -6.77 -20.56 20.24
N PRO A 361 -7.37 -21.60 19.65
CA PRO A 361 -8.82 -21.74 19.61
C PRO A 361 -9.49 -21.80 20.99
N ASP A 362 -8.74 -22.24 22.00
CA ASP A 362 -9.15 -22.39 23.41
C ASP A 362 -8.59 -21.29 24.32
N ALA A 363 -7.93 -20.27 23.75
CA ALA A 363 -7.40 -19.15 24.50
C ALA A 363 -8.49 -18.39 25.25
N ARG A 364 -8.25 -18.10 26.53
CA ARG A 364 -9.18 -17.41 27.41
C ARG A 364 -8.69 -16.00 27.72
N PRO A 365 -9.58 -15.05 28.02
CA PRO A 365 -9.15 -13.77 28.57
C PRO A 365 -8.33 -13.97 29.84
N MET A 366 -7.17 -13.29 29.92
CA MET A 366 -6.33 -13.28 31.12
C MET A 366 -7.05 -12.50 32.22
N PRO A 367 -7.27 -13.06 33.40
CA PRO A 367 -7.72 -12.28 34.56
C PRO A 367 -6.64 -11.30 34.99
N ALA A 368 -6.99 -10.29 35.78
CA ALA A 368 -6.01 -9.36 36.34
C ALA A 368 -4.91 -10.15 37.09
N PRO A 369 -3.67 -10.12 36.64
CA PRO A 369 -2.63 -10.93 37.24
C PRO A 369 -2.04 -10.30 38.48
N SER A 370 -1.53 -11.12 39.39
CA SER A 370 -0.69 -10.64 40.52
C SER A 370 0.69 -10.19 40.01
N GLY A 371 1.13 -10.72 38.87
CA GLY A 371 2.30 -10.27 38.15
C GLY A 371 3.55 -11.14 38.35
N GLU A 372 3.43 -12.39 38.81
CA GLU A 372 4.57 -13.32 38.73
C GLU A 372 4.88 -13.64 37.28
N ILE A 373 6.15 -13.53 36.87
CA ILE A 373 6.59 -13.89 35.51
C ILE A 373 7.62 -15.00 35.61
N SER A 374 7.38 -16.13 34.93
CA SER A 374 8.32 -17.24 34.89
C SER A 374 8.71 -17.64 33.46
N PHE A 375 9.99 -17.74 33.21
CA PHE A 375 10.61 -18.29 32.03
C PHE A 375 11.10 -19.70 32.35
N SER A 376 10.75 -20.70 31.57
CA SER A 376 11.16 -22.09 31.72
C SER A 376 11.83 -22.59 30.45
N ASP A 377 13.15 -22.76 30.48
CA ASP A 377 13.99 -23.24 29.39
C ASP A 377 13.72 -22.53 28.04
N VAL A 378 13.55 -21.20 28.08
CA VAL A 378 13.16 -20.41 26.92
C VAL A 378 14.31 -20.30 25.93
N GLY A 379 14.05 -20.71 24.67
CA GLY A 379 14.91 -20.54 23.52
C GLY A 379 14.27 -19.66 22.47
N PHE A 380 15.06 -18.71 21.90
CA PHE A 380 14.57 -17.80 20.87
C PHE A 380 15.67 -17.37 19.89
N GLY A 381 15.32 -17.28 18.59
CA GLY A 381 16.07 -16.64 17.50
C GLY A 381 15.17 -15.85 16.58
N TYR A 382 15.67 -14.79 15.95
CA TYR A 382 14.89 -13.97 15.00
C TYR A 382 14.71 -14.67 13.65
N GLU A 383 15.58 -15.61 13.31
CA GLU A 383 15.53 -16.41 12.09
C GLU A 383 15.57 -17.89 12.47
N ALA A 384 14.76 -18.71 11.81
CA ALA A 384 14.63 -20.14 12.14
C ALA A 384 15.99 -20.90 12.08
N ASP A 385 16.83 -20.55 11.10
CA ASP A 385 18.16 -21.15 10.92
C ASP A 385 19.30 -20.21 11.37
N GLY A 386 18.97 -19.11 12.05
CA GLY A 386 19.91 -18.10 12.50
C GLY A 386 20.50 -18.41 13.89
N PRO A 387 21.43 -17.56 14.36
CA PRO A 387 21.99 -17.71 15.71
C PRO A 387 20.89 -17.50 16.76
N LYS A 388 20.88 -18.34 17.79
CA LYS A 388 20.00 -18.16 18.93
C LYS A 388 20.43 -16.92 19.72
N VAL A 389 19.45 -16.12 20.12
CA VAL A 389 19.65 -14.94 20.97
C VAL A 389 19.49 -15.30 22.44
N LEU A 390 18.57 -16.23 22.73
CA LEU A 390 18.38 -16.80 24.07
C LEU A 390 18.43 -18.31 23.96
N GLU A 391 19.20 -18.95 24.85
CA GLU A 391 19.31 -20.40 24.92
C GLU A 391 19.00 -20.89 26.34
N ARG A 392 17.91 -21.70 26.46
CA ARG A 392 17.51 -22.37 27.72
C ARG A 392 17.41 -21.43 28.92
N LEU A 393 16.92 -20.21 28.70
CA LEU A 393 16.81 -19.21 29.76
C LEU A 393 15.70 -19.61 30.73
N SER A 394 16.03 -19.68 32.02
CA SER A 394 15.09 -19.91 33.11
C SER A 394 15.23 -18.80 34.15
N LEU A 395 14.10 -18.17 34.49
CA LEU A 395 14.05 -17.02 35.39
C LEU A 395 12.65 -16.93 35.99
N THR A 396 12.55 -16.54 37.27
CA THR A 396 11.30 -16.18 37.90
C THR A 396 11.41 -14.78 38.49
N ILE A 397 10.40 -13.94 38.24
CA ILE A 397 10.26 -12.60 38.79
C ILE A 397 9.02 -12.61 39.67
N ALA A 398 9.18 -12.19 40.92
CA ALA A 398 8.10 -12.21 41.90
C ALA A 398 7.06 -11.08 41.63
N PRO A 399 5.81 -11.23 42.10
CA PRO A 399 4.82 -10.17 42.01
C PRO A 399 5.30 -8.89 42.69
N GLY A 400 5.20 -7.76 41.96
CA GLY A 400 5.61 -6.45 42.46
C GLY A 400 7.12 -6.22 42.52
N GLU A 401 7.95 -7.16 42.08
CA GLU A 401 9.40 -7.04 42.07
C GLU A 401 9.88 -6.07 40.98
N PHE A 402 10.80 -5.18 41.34
CA PHE A 402 11.48 -4.27 40.41
C PHE A 402 12.83 -4.88 40.00
N VAL A 403 12.94 -5.40 38.78
CA VAL A 403 14.10 -6.11 38.26
C VAL A 403 14.84 -5.30 37.20
N ALA A 404 16.14 -5.09 37.38
CA ALA A 404 16.98 -4.45 36.37
C ALA A 404 17.76 -5.50 35.54
N LEU A 405 17.67 -5.37 34.21
CA LEU A 405 18.46 -6.16 33.27
C LEU A 405 19.69 -5.36 32.83
N VAL A 406 20.88 -5.87 33.09
CA VAL A 406 22.17 -5.29 32.69
C VAL A 406 22.98 -6.28 31.85
N GLY A 407 23.91 -5.80 31.06
CA GLY A 407 24.79 -6.64 30.23
C GLY A 407 25.23 -5.92 28.95
N PRO A 408 26.12 -6.50 28.16
CA PRO A 408 26.62 -5.94 26.91
C PRO A 408 25.50 -5.66 25.89
N SER A 409 25.76 -4.76 24.94
CA SER A 409 24.82 -4.54 23.82
C SER A 409 24.69 -5.79 22.95
N GLY A 410 23.49 -6.08 22.48
CA GLY A 410 23.22 -7.21 21.58
C GLY A 410 23.03 -8.57 22.27
N VAL A 411 23.11 -8.67 23.59
CA VAL A 411 23.02 -9.94 24.34
C VAL A 411 21.58 -10.47 24.49
N GLY A 412 20.56 -9.73 24.04
CA GLY A 412 19.17 -10.20 24.08
C GLY A 412 18.29 -9.59 25.19
N LYS A 413 18.71 -8.51 25.85
CA LYS A 413 17.89 -7.83 26.90
C LYS A 413 16.54 -7.36 26.37
N SER A 414 16.53 -6.60 25.26
CA SER A 414 15.28 -6.12 24.64
C SER A 414 14.46 -7.27 24.05
N THR A 415 15.13 -8.33 23.60
CA THR A 415 14.46 -9.55 23.13
C THR A 415 13.69 -10.22 24.26
N LEU A 416 14.33 -10.42 25.42
CA LEU A 416 13.67 -11.00 26.60
C LEU A 416 12.41 -10.22 26.99
N CYS A 417 12.51 -8.89 27.02
CA CYS A 417 11.40 -8.00 27.31
C CYS A 417 10.29 -8.07 26.24
N ALA A 418 10.63 -8.22 24.97
CA ALA A 418 9.68 -8.31 23.86
C ALA A 418 8.91 -9.65 23.80
N LEU A 419 9.42 -10.70 24.44
CA LEU A 419 8.75 -11.99 24.53
C LEU A 419 7.58 -12.00 25.51
N ILE A 420 7.60 -11.19 26.56
CA ILE A 420 6.54 -11.14 27.59
C ILE A 420 5.20 -10.70 27.02
N PRO A 421 5.07 -9.58 26.24
CA PRO A 421 3.82 -9.21 25.58
C PRO A 421 3.53 -10.04 24.32
N ARG A 422 4.32 -11.11 24.09
CA ARG A 422 4.20 -11.99 22.93
C ARG A 422 4.26 -11.22 21.61
N PHE A 423 5.29 -10.35 21.46
CA PHE A 423 5.59 -9.68 20.18
C PHE A 423 6.30 -10.63 19.22
N TYR A 424 6.99 -11.61 19.77
CA TYR A 424 7.60 -12.75 19.09
C TYR A 424 7.21 -14.04 19.80
N GLU A 425 7.20 -15.17 19.08
CA GLU A 425 6.90 -16.47 19.63
C GLU A 425 8.19 -17.19 20.04
N VAL A 426 8.19 -17.82 21.21
CA VAL A 426 9.33 -18.62 21.66
C VAL A 426 9.45 -19.92 20.85
N GLU A 427 10.68 -20.33 20.52
CA GLU A 427 10.93 -21.57 19.79
C GLU A 427 10.95 -22.80 20.71
N ALA A 428 11.38 -22.62 21.94
CA ALA A 428 11.44 -23.66 22.96
C ALA A 428 11.07 -23.09 24.32
N GLY A 429 10.61 -23.94 25.21
CA GLY A 429 10.24 -23.56 26.57
C GLY A 429 8.87 -22.89 26.65
N ALA A 430 8.66 -22.19 27.76
CA ALA A 430 7.41 -21.48 28.03
C ALA A 430 7.63 -20.23 28.89
N ILE A 431 6.81 -19.20 28.64
CA ILE A 431 6.70 -18.03 29.49
C ILE A 431 5.33 -18.07 30.15
N ARG A 432 5.28 -17.93 31.48
CA ARG A 432 4.04 -17.95 32.24
C ARG A 432 3.89 -16.67 33.06
N ILE A 433 2.65 -16.24 33.20
CA ILE A 433 2.25 -15.18 34.14
C ILE A 433 1.28 -15.80 35.12
N ASP A 434 1.61 -15.72 36.42
CA ASP A 434 0.87 -16.38 37.51
C ASP A 434 0.60 -17.88 37.23
N GLY A 435 1.61 -18.58 36.72
CA GLY A 435 1.53 -20.00 36.36
C GLY A 435 0.83 -20.31 35.04
N THR A 436 0.12 -19.34 34.42
CA THR A 436 -0.59 -19.51 33.14
C THR A 436 0.34 -19.21 31.97
N ASP A 437 0.44 -20.13 31.00
CA ASP A 437 1.22 -19.91 29.78
C ASP A 437 0.62 -18.76 28.95
N ILE A 438 1.46 -17.81 28.52
CA ILE A 438 1.00 -16.66 27.72
C ILE A 438 0.39 -17.06 26.38
N ARG A 439 0.59 -18.31 25.92
CA ARG A 439 -0.04 -18.86 24.70
C ARG A 439 -1.48 -19.32 24.91
N ASP A 440 -1.91 -19.54 26.17
CA ASP A 440 -3.25 -20.01 26.52
C ASP A 440 -4.23 -18.88 26.83
N VAL A 441 -3.74 -17.63 26.76
CA VAL A 441 -4.54 -16.43 26.93
C VAL A 441 -4.64 -15.63 25.63
N THR A 442 -5.72 -14.83 25.48
CA THR A 442 -5.88 -13.99 24.30
C THR A 442 -4.85 -12.85 24.28
N LEU A 443 -4.28 -12.57 23.13
CA LEU A 443 -3.27 -11.50 22.94
C LEU A 443 -3.77 -10.13 23.44
N ALA A 444 -5.04 -9.84 23.19
CA ALA A 444 -5.64 -8.58 23.61
C ALA A 444 -5.67 -8.45 25.16
N SER A 445 -6.01 -9.53 25.88
CA SER A 445 -6.00 -9.53 27.35
C SER A 445 -4.59 -9.50 27.91
N LEU A 446 -3.66 -10.30 27.38
CA LEU A 446 -2.25 -10.28 27.77
C LEU A 446 -1.66 -8.87 27.66
N ARG A 447 -1.80 -8.26 26.47
CA ARG A 447 -1.24 -6.93 26.19
C ARG A 447 -1.94 -5.81 26.95
N ARG A 448 -3.15 -6.02 27.46
CA ARG A 448 -3.81 -5.07 28.34
C ARG A 448 -3.09 -4.97 29.69
N HIS A 449 -2.66 -6.08 30.25
CA HIS A 449 -1.99 -6.17 31.55
C HIS A 449 -0.48 -5.91 31.51
N VAL A 450 0.12 -5.83 30.30
CA VAL A 450 1.54 -5.53 30.12
C VAL A 450 1.72 -4.14 29.51
N GLY A 451 2.33 -3.23 30.24
CA GLY A 451 2.72 -1.88 29.76
C GLY A 451 4.17 -1.87 29.29
N VAL A 452 4.42 -1.33 28.08
CA VAL A 452 5.77 -1.20 27.54
C VAL A 452 6.07 0.26 27.26
N VAL A 453 7.14 0.78 27.86
CA VAL A 453 7.71 2.10 27.57
C VAL A 453 9.00 1.88 26.80
N GLN A 454 8.97 2.16 25.50
CA GLN A 454 10.09 1.92 24.57
C GLN A 454 11.11 3.05 24.60
N GLN A 455 12.36 2.72 24.22
CA GLN A 455 13.44 3.67 24.02
C GLN A 455 13.08 4.74 22.98
N ASP A 456 12.65 4.30 21.80
CA ASP A 456 12.20 5.19 20.73
C ASP A 456 10.72 5.55 20.93
N VAL A 457 10.50 6.75 21.47
CA VAL A 457 9.15 7.26 21.74
C VAL A 457 8.41 7.58 20.45
N TYR A 458 7.30 6.89 20.22
CA TYR A 458 6.41 7.19 19.11
C TYR A 458 5.15 7.93 19.58
N LEU A 459 4.98 9.15 19.08
CA LEU A 459 3.76 9.95 19.26
C LEU A 459 3.04 10.07 17.92
N PHE A 460 1.73 9.88 17.93
CA PHE A 460 0.91 10.07 16.75
C PHE A 460 0.72 11.55 16.45
N ALA A 461 0.52 11.90 15.18
CA ALA A 461 0.10 13.24 14.81
C ALA A 461 -1.27 13.53 15.44
N GLY A 462 -1.44 14.76 15.96
CA GLY A 462 -2.63 15.19 16.67
C GLY A 462 -2.28 15.91 17.98
N THR A 463 -3.26 16.04 18.87
CA THR A 463 -3.12 16.78 20.12
C THR A 463 -2.43 15.97 21.22
N VAL A 464 -1.97 16.65 22.27
CA VAL A 464 -1.45 16.02 23.49
C VAL A 464 -2.53 15.13 24.11
N ALA A 465 -3.78 15.61 24.20
CA ALA A 465 -4.89 14.87 24.78
C ALA A 465 -5.18 13.56 24.02
N GLU A 466 -5.22 13.59 22.69
CA GLU A 466 -5.39 12.38 21.84
C GLU A 466 -4.26 11.38 22.07
N ASN A 467 -3.04 11.88 22.17
CA ASN A 467 -1.89 11.05 22.45
C ASN A 467 -1.93 10.40 23.83
N LEU A 468 -2.41 11.09 24.85
CA LEU A 468 -2.60 10.52 26.19
C LEU A 468 -3.73 9.48 26.21
N ARG A 469 -4.88 9.78 25.58
CA ARG A 469 -6.03 8.85 25.49
C ARG A 469 -5.70 7.56 24.75
N TYR A 470 -4.61 7.52 23.97
CA TYR A 470 -4.17 6.27 23.35
C TYR A 470 -3.89 5.15 24.38
N GLY A 471 -3.53 5.50 25.62
CA GLY A 471 -3.40 4.55 26.73
C GLY A 471 -4.74 3.96 27.20
N ARG A 472 -5.79 4.77 27.22
CA ARG A 472 -7.19 4.39 27.53
C ARG A 472 -8.15 5.35 26.81
N PRO A 473 -8.76 4.92 25.68
CA PRO A 473 -9.60 5.79 24.83
C PRO A 473 -10.76 6.47 25.56
N ASP A 474 -11.36 5.79 26.52
CA ASP A 474 -12.53 6.25 27.27
C ASP A 474 -12.16 7.09 28.51
N ALA A 475 -10.88 7.44 28.70
CA ALA A 475 -10.43 8.22 29.85
C ALA A 475 -11.00 9.64 29.83
N THR A 476 -11.50 10.07 30.99
CA THR A 476 -12.00 11.43 31.22
C THR A 476 -10.85 12.45 31.25
N ASP A 477 -11.17 13.73 31.07
CA ASP A 477 -10.18 14.81 31.18
C ASP A 477 -9.55 14.91 32.58
N ALA A 478 -10.28 14.52 33.60
CA ALA A 478 -9.75 14.49 34.97
C ALA A 478 -8.69 13.39 35.14
N GLU A 479 -8.93 12.20 34.59
CA GLU A 479 -7.97 11.08 34.56
C GLU A 479 -6.75 11.40 33.72
N LEU A 480 -6.95 12.04 32.55
CA LEU A 480 -5.84 12.55 31.72
C LEU A 480 -4.91 13.48 32.50
N LYS A 481 -5.48 14.47 33.19
CA LYS A 481 -4.73 15.43 34.01
C LYS A 481 -4.05 14.76 35.19
N ALA A 482 -4.70 13.77 35.81
CA ALA A 482 -4.11 12.99 36.92
C ALA A 482 -2.88 12.18 36.42
N ALA A 483 -3.03 11.46 35.31
CA ALA A 483 -1.92 10.71 34.70
C ALA A 483 -0.76 11.62 34.26
N ALA A 484 -1.08 12.78 33.67
CA ALA A 484 -0.06 13.76 33.29
C ALA A 484 0.69 14.32 34.50
N ARG A 485 0.01 14.56 35.65
CA ARG A 485 0.67 14.97 36.90
C ARG A 485 1.59 13.85 37.42
N ALA A 486 1.10 12.62 37.46
CA ALA A 486 1.88 11.48 37.92
C ALA A 486 3.15 11.25 37.05
N ALA A 487 3.07 11.58 35.77
CA ALA A 487 4.21 11.52 34.83
C ALA A 487 5.06 12.79 34.80
N ASN A 488 4.87 13.76 35.70
CA ASN A 488 5.54 15.07 35.68
C ASN A 488 5.37 15.80 34.33
N ALA A 489 4.24 15.59 33.65
CA ALA A 489 3.96 16.14 32.32
C ALA A 489 3.01 17.34 32.35
N HIS A 490 2.20 17.50 33.40
CA HIS A 490 1.13 18.49 33.49
C HIS A 490 1.59 19.92 33.27
N ASP A 491 2.64 20.34 33.96
CA ASP A 491 3.09 21.74 33.97
C ASP A 491 3.63 22.17 32.62
N PHE A 492 4.45 21.34 31.97
CA PHE A 492 4.92 21.67 30.64
C PHE A 492 3.79 21.63 29.60
N ILE A 493 2.78 20.72 29.76
CA ILE A 493 1.63 20.69 28.85
C ILE A 493 0.84 22.00 28.96
N LEU A 494 0.61 22.51 30.16
CA LEU A 494 -0.07 23.81 30.36
C LEU A 494 0.73 24.98 29.81
N ALA A 495 2.06 24.89 29.75
CA ALA A 495 2.92 25.90 29.16
C ALA A 495 2.93 25.88 27.61
N LEU A 496 2.35 24.86 26.97
CA LEU A 496 2.17 24.84 25.53
C LEU A 496 1.05 25.82 25.10
N PRO A 497 1.09 26.33 23.86
CA PRO A 497 0.17 27.38 23.40
C PRO A 497 -1.32 27.10 23.64
N ASN A 498 -1.76 25.85 23.46
CA ASN A 498 -3.14 25.40 23.67
C ASN A 498 -3.26 24.30 24.74
N GLY A 499 -2.28 24.19 25.65
CA GLY A 499 -2.27 23.17 26.67
C GLY A 499 -2.45 21.75 26.11
N TYR A 500 -3.43 21.01 26.60
CA TYR A 500 -3.74 19.64 26.16
C TYR A 500 -4.23 19.54 24.72
N ASP A 501 -4.79 20.61 24.15
CA ASP A 501 -5.26 20.67 22.77
C ASP A 501 -4.16 21.13 21.78
N THR A 502 -2.92 21.25 22.24
CA THR A 502 -1.79 21.60 21.39
C THR A 502 -1.49 20.45 20.43
N ASP A 503 -1.49 20.76 19.12
CA ASP A 503 -1.00 19.84 18.07
C ASP A 503 0.51 19.70 18.15
N ILE A 504 0.99 18.48 18.36
CA ILE A 504 2.41 18.15 18.53
C ILE A 504 3.12 17.79 17.22
N GLY A 505 2.39 17.73 16.11
CA GLY A 505 2.93 17.38 14.80
C GLY A 505 3.28 15.90 14.67
N GLN A 506 3.81 15.53 13.49
CA GLN A 506 4.25 14.15 13.24
C GLN A 506 5.37 13.75 14.21
N ARG A 507 5.23 12.60 14.84
CA ARG A 507 6.19 12.03 15.82
C ARG A 507 6.52 12.99 16.98
N GLY A 508 5.65 13.95 17.28
CA GLY A 508 5.88 14.90 18.36
C GLY A 508 7.08 15.82 18.13
N VAL A 509 7.35 16.19 16.88
CA VAL A 509 8.54 16.99 16.47
C VAL A 509 8.64 18.34 17.19
N LYS A 510 7.50 18.87 17.67
CA LYS A 510 7.44 20.14 18.40
C LYS A 510 7.82 20.04 19.88
N LEU A 511 8.07 18.80 20.38
CA LEU A 511 8.38 18.53 21.78
C LEU A 511 9.85 18.12 21.95
N SER A 512 10.42 18.42 23.14
CA SER A 512 11.74 17.90 23.51
C SER A 512 11.70 16.38 23.74
N GLY A 513 12.86 15.73 23.77
CA GLY A 513 12.98 14.29 24.07
C GLY A 513 12.32 13.93 25.38
N GLY A 514 12.62 14.64 26.45
CA GLY A 514 12.05 14.43 27.78
C GLY A 514 10.55 14.69 27.86
N GLN A 515 10.03 15.67 27.10
CA GLN A 515 8.59 15.92 27.03
C GLN A 515 7.87 14.75 26.33
N ARG A 516 8.42 14.25 25.22
CA ARG A 516 7.86 13.05 24.55
C ARG A 516 7.84 11.84 25.46
N GLN A 517 8.94 11.61 26.19
CA GLN A 517 9.05 10.49 27.13
C GLN A 517 7.97 10.57 28.23
N ARG A 518 7.80 11.75 28.86
CA ARG A 518 6.80 11.96 29.92
C ARG A 518 5.36 11.77 29.42
N ILE A 519 5.05 12.13 28.17
CA ILE A 519 3.75 11.80 27.56
C ILE A 519 3.58 10.28 27.42
N THR A 520 4.61 9.55 27.04
CA THR A 520 4.55 8.08 26.92
C THR A 520 4.38 7.42 28.29
N ILE A 521 5.04 7.94 29.32
CA ILE A 521 4.84 7.47 30.69
C ILE A 521 3.41 7.76 31.16
N ALA A 522 2.87 8.95 30.83
CA ALA A 522 1.48 9.28 31.14
C ALA A 522 0.46 8.35 30.44
N ARG A 523 0.76 7.89 29.22
CA ARG A 523 -0.02 6.81 28.56
C ARG A 523 -0.01 5.52 29.37
N ALA A 524 1.15 5.16 29.93
CA ALA A 524 1.28 3.96 30.75
C ALA A 524 0.53 4.09 32.08
N PHE A 525 0.52 5.28 32.72
CA PHE A 525 -0.33 5.57 33.88
C PHE A 525 -1.83 5.42 33.56
N LEU A 526 -2.28 5.91 32.40
CA LEU A 526 -3.69 5.76 31.99
C LEU A 526 -4.07 4.32 31.68
N LYS A 527 -3.14 3.55 31.13
CA LYS A 527 -3.32 2.13 30.85
C LYS A 527 -3.43 1.30 32.12
N ASP A 528 -2.69 1.69 33.18
CA ASP A 528 -2.66 1.08 34.52
C ASP A 528 -2.39 -0.43 34.51
N PRO A 529 -1.29 -0.90 33.88
CA PRO A 529 -0.99 -2.32 33.78
C PRO A 529 -0.34 -2.86 35.05
N GLU A 530 -0.51 -4.15 35.36
CA GLU A 530 0.12 -4.83 36.50
C GLU A 530 1.59 -5.18 36.25
N ILE A 531 1.98 -5.33 34.99
CA ILE A 531 3.35 -5.63 34.56
C ILE A 531 3.89 -4.49 33.71
N LEU A 532 5.09 -4.01 34.01
CA LEU A 532 5.75 -2.92 33.30
C LEU A 532 7.09 -3.36 32.71
N ILE A 533 7.35 -2.90 31.53
CA ILE A 533 8.62 -3.08 30.83
C ILE A 533 9.14 -1.71 30.41
N PHE A 534 10.34 -1.35 30.86
CA PHE A 534 11.03 -0.13 30.47
C PHE A 534 12.27 -0.49 29.65
N ASP A 535 12.28 -0.06 28.39
CA ASP A 535 13.44 -0.23 27.52
C ASP A 535 14.16 1.12 27.39
N GLU A 536 15.29 1.26 28.09
CA GLU A 536 16.24 2.39 28.04
C GLU A 536 15.61 3.82 28.00
N ALA A 537 14.66 4.08 28.85
CA ALA A 537 13.81 5.26 28.79
C ALA A 537 14.52 6.64 29.00
N THR A 538 15.86 6.71 29.16
CA THR A 538 16.54 7.96 29.57
C THR A 538 17.79 8.33 28.75
N SER A 539 18.14 7.63 27.69
CA SER A 539 19.47 7.67 27.04
C SER A 539 19.88 8.96 26.31
N ALA A 540 18.96 9.93 26.11
CA ALA A 540 19.25 11.15 25.33
C ALA A 540 18.67 12.43 25.96
N LEU A 541 18.55 12.50 27.29
CA LEU A 541 17.90 13.59 27.99
C LEU A 541 18.93 14.49 28.71
N ASP A 542 18.58 15.77 28.88
CA ASP A 542 19.26 16.67 29.80
C ASP A 542 18.98 16.26 31.26
N ASN A 543 19.86 16.64 32.17
CA ASN A 543 19.84 16.20 33.58
C ASN A 543 18.52 16.51 34.30
N GLU A 544 17.84 17.62 33.98
CA GLU A 544 16.56 17.99 34.61
C GLU A 544 15.41 17.11 34.09
N SER A 545 15.32 16.97 32.76
CA SER A 545 14.35 16.09 32.11
C SER A 545 14.54 14.62 32.53
N GLU A 546 15.79 14.19 32.70
CA GLU A 546 16.11 12.84 33.14
C GLU A 546 15.58 12.57 34.56
N ARG A 547 15.84 13.49 35.51
CA ARG A 547 15.32 13.34 36.88
C ARG A 547 13.81 13.26 36.90
N ALA A 548 13.11 14.13 36.14
CA ALA A 548 11.67 14.12 36.04
C ALA A 548 11.12 12.82 35.46
N VAL A 549 11.76 12.28 34.41
CA VAL A 549 11.41 11.00 33.80
C VAL A 549 11.65 9.84 34.77
N GLN A 550 12.80 9.84 35.46
CA GLN A 550 13.15 8.79 36.43
C GLN A 550 12.18 8.75 37.59
N GLN A 551 11.81 9.92 38.15
CA GLN A 551 10.79 10.00 39.21
C GLN A 551 9.44 9.46 38.75
N ALA A 552 9.02 9.81 37.53
CA ALA A 552 7.77 9.33 36.93
C ALA A 552 7.81 7.79 36.73
N LEU A 553 8.93 7.23 36.29
CA LEU A 553 9.10 5.79 36.12
C LEU A 553 9.05 5.04 37.46
N LEU A 554 9.75 5.53 38.49
CA LEU A 554 9.72 4.93 39.83
C LEU A 554 8.31 5.02 40.44
N SER A 555 7.61 6.14 40.27
CA SER A 555 6.22 6.30 40.67
C SER A 555 5.28 5.33 39.97
N LEU A 556 5.49 5.10 38.67
CA LEU A 556 4.70 4.16 37.87
C LEU A 556 5.00 2.71 38.28
N ALA A 557 6.24 2.37 38.60
CA ALA A 557 6.68 1.03 39.00
C ALA A 557 6.15 0.58 40.37
N ASN A 558 5.80 1.53 41.26
CA ASN A 558 5.39 1.24 42.63
C ASN A 558 4.16 0.30 42.65
N GLY A 559 4.32 -0.85 43.34
CA GLY A 559 3.28 -1.88 43.46
C GLY A 559 3.04 -2.71 42.20
N ARG A 560 3.92 -2.64 41.16
CA ARG A 560 3.82 -3.40 39.92
C ARG A 560 5.07 -4.19 39.66
N THR A 561 4.91 -5.36 39.05
CA THR A 561 6.07 -6.14 38.55
C THR A 561 6.73 -5.40 37.42
N THR A 562 8.00 -5.02 37.59
CA THR A 562 8.67 -4.13 36.66
C THR A 562 10.00 -4.72 36.17
N LEU A 563 10.18 -4.78 34.86
CA LEU A 563 11.47 -5.07 34.20
C LEU A 563 12.00 -3.78 33.58
N VAL A 564 13.23 -3.44 33.90
CA VAL A 564 13.92 -2.29 33.28
C VAL A 564 15.21 -2.72 32.62
N ILE A 565 15.38 -2.40 31.34
CA ILE A 565 16.67 -2.50 30.67
C ILE A 565 17.43 -1.23 31.04
N ALA A 566 18.43 -1.41 31.87
CA ALA A 566 19.14 -0.28 32.45
C ALA A 566 20.51 -0.06 31.78
N HIS A 567 20.65 1.13 31.22
CA HIS A 567 21.92 1.68 30.74
C HIS A 567 22.49 2.77 31.65
N ARG A 568 21.78 3.10 32.75
CA ARG A 568 22.22 4.11 33.71
C ARG A 568 22.22 3.57 35.13
N LEU A 569 23.30 3.87 35.84
CA LEU A 569 23.54 3.42 37.22
C LEU A 569 22.43 3.87 38.20
N SER A 570 21.87 5.06 37.99
CA SER A 570 20.81 5.60 38.83
C SER A 570 19.55 4.72 38.83
N THR A 571 19.22 4.09 37.70
CA THR A 571 18.06 3.19 37.58
C THR A 571 18.35 1.83 38.21
N VAL A 572 19.56 1.31 38.03
CA VAL A 572 19.99 -0.01 38.53
C VAL A 572 19.98 -0.05 40.06
N ARG A 573 20.41 1.04 40.73
CA ARG A 573 20.49 1.12 42.18
C ARG A 573 19.16 0.99 42.93
N HIS A 574 18.05 1.29 42.24
CA HIS A 574 16.71 1.21 42.83
C HIS A 574 16.04 -0.14 42.61
N ALA A 575 16.69 -1.05 41.88
CA ALA A 575 16.13 -2.37 41.63
C ALA A 575 16.24 -3.27 42.88
N ASP A 576 15.16 -4.01 43.14
CA ASP A 576 15.16 -5.04 44.18
C ASP A 576 16.14 -6.18 43.82
N ARG A 577 16.26 -6.46 42.52
CA ARG A 577 17.20 -7.45 42.00
C ARG A 577 17.75 -7.02 40.63
N ILE A 578 19.01 -7.21 40.43
CA ILE A 578 19.72 -7.00 39.16
C ILE A 578 20.03 -8.35 38.56
N LEU A 579 19.78 -8.51 37.26
CA LEU A 579 20.13 -9.68 36.47
C LEU A 579 21.19 -9.31 35.44
N VAL A 580 22.33 -9.97 35.48
CA VAL A 580 23.42 -9.76 34.53
C VAL A 580 23.30 -10.77 33.42
N LEU A 581 22.88 -10.31 32.22
CA LEU A 581 22.71 -11.13 31.04
C LEU A 581 23.96 -11.07 30.17
N THR A 582 24.49 -12.23 29.81
CA THR A 582 25.62 -12.42 28.87
C THR A 582 25.19 -13.39 27.75
N ALA A 583 26.11 -13.73 26.85
CA ALA A 583 25.88 -14.75 25.82
C ALA A 583 25.60 -16.16 26.44
N ASP A 584 26.12 -16.42 27.66
CA ASP A 584 25.92 -17.67 28.39
C ASP A 584 24.63 -17.70 29.23
N GLY A 585 23.76 -16.66 29.10
CA GLY A 585 22.55 -16.50 29.87
C GLY A 585 22.71 -15.54 31.07
N ILE A 586 21.92 -15.75 32.15
CA ILE A 586 22.04 -14.98 33.40
C ILE A 586 23.18 -15.53 34.20
N VAL A 587 24.27 -14.75 34.30
CA VAL A 587 25.52 -15.19 34.97
C VAL A 587 25.60 -14.70 36.42
N GLU A 588 24.97 -13.56 36.74
CA GLU A 588 24.96 -13.01 38.09
C GLU A 588 23.54 -12.47 38.39
N GLN A 589 23.14 -12.58 39.63
CA GLN A 589 21.91 -11.98 40.15
C GLN A 589 22.05 -11.59 41.61
N GLY A 590 21.48 -10.47 42.00
CA GLY A 590 21.52 -9.95 43.36
C GLY A 590 21.19 -8.46 43.43
N THR A 591 21.33 -7.87 44.61
CA THR A 591 21.24 -6.42 44.82
C THR A 591 22.52 -5.73 44.33
N HIS A 592 22.46 -4.39 44.20
CA HIS A 592 23.63 -3.60 43.82
C HIS A 592 24.86 -3.87 44.72
N ASP A 593 24.65 -3.85 46.02
CA ASP A 593 25.75 -3.99 46.99
C ASP A 593 26.35 -5.42 46.99
N GLU A 594 25.51 -6.45 46.83
CA GLU A 594 25.95 -7.84 46.71
C GLU A 594 26.80 -8.07 45.47
N LEU A 595 26.34 -7.55 44.32
CA LEU A 595 27.07 -7.74 43.05
C LEU A 595 28.36 -6.91 42.98
N MET A 596 28.39 -5.74 43.60
CA MET A 596 29.62 -4.95 43.73
C MET A 596 30.64 -5.67 44.62
N ALA A 597 30.20 -6.35 45.68
CA ALA A 597 31.07 -7.11 46.58
C ALA A 597 31.64 -8.39 45.92
N GLN A 598 30.97 -8.95 44.89
CA GLN A 598 31.44 -10.12 44.15
C GLN A 598 32.58 -9.81 43.18
N ASP A 599 32.81 -8.53 42.84
CA ASP A 599 33.84 -8.07 41.88
C ASP A 599 33.79 -8.80 40.52
N GLY A 600 32.57 -9.10 40.08
CA GLY A 600 32.29 -9.91 38.90
C GLY A 600 32.00 -9.06 37.63
N VAL A 601 31.19 -9.62 36.73
CA VAL A 601 30.81 -8.96 35.45
C VAL A 601 30.05 -7.64 35.72
N TYR A 602 29.17 -7.61 36.72
CA TYR A 602 28.44 -6.40 37.13
C TYR A 602 29.39 -5.29 37.58
N ALA A 603 30.32 -5.59 38.49
CA ALA A 603 31.27 -4.61 39.02
C ALA A 603 32.12 -4.02 37.88
N ASN A 604 32.56 -4.84 36.93
CA ASN A 604 33.28 -4.41 35.74
C ASN A 604 32.43 -3.48 34.85
N LEU A 605 31.18 -3.85 34.56
CA LEU A 605 30.24 -2.99 33.78
C LEU A 605 29.99 -1.66 34.48
N HIS A 606 29.82 -1.69 35.80
CA HIS A 606 29.65 -0.52 36.65
C HIS A 606 30.86 0.41 36.60
N SER A 607 32.09 -0.11 36.73
CA SER A 607 33.30 0.69 36.70
C SER A 607 33.53 1.39 35.36
N VAL A 608 33.25 0.74 34.25
CA VAL A 608 33.32 1.33 32.90
C VAL A 608 32.32 2.46 32.75
N GLN A 609 31.07 2.30 33.24
CA GLN A 609 30.04 3.35 33.16
C GLN A 609 30.30 4.54 34.11
N ALA A 610 30.95 4.30 35.27
CA ALA A 610 31.29 5.36 36.21
C ALA A 610 32.50 6.21 35.75
N SER A 611 33.26 5.72 34.77
CA SER A 611 34.43 6.43 34.20
C SER A 611 34.08 7.28 32.98
N ILE A 612 32.85 7.19 32.48
CA ILE A 612 32.26 8.02 31.37
C ILE A 612 31.40 9.15 31.95
#